data_e2acd6cb8d6da2ee075ba8d058502047
#
_entry.id   e2acd6cb8d6da2ee075ba8d058502047
#
_cell.length_a   1.000
_cell.length_b   1.000
_cell.length_c   1.000
_cell.angle_alpha   90.00
_cell.angle_beta   90.00
_cell.angle_gamma   90.00
#
_symmetry.space_group_name_H-M   'P 1'
#
loop_
_entity.id
_entity.type
_entity.pdbx_description
1 polymer ?
#
loop_
_entity_poly.entity_id
_entity_poly.type
_entity_poly.pdbx_seq_one_letter_code
_entity_poly.pdbx_strand_id
1 'polypeptide(L)'
;MLVSLSVRGLLLMDHLELEVRPGLGALTGETGAGKSILLDALGLCLGGRAGGGLVRPGADRAQVAAEFDVPMNHPARAIAADSGLDTEGNLVLRRVLGADGRGRAMLNDQPVSVGLLRQVGRTLAEIQGQHDQHGLLDDAGHLPLLDRFGGLSGQSSDLAKAWDHLAHARSELA
;
A
#
# COMPACT_ATOMS: atom_id res chain seq x y z
N MET A 1 -8.56 -3.02 -7.25
CA MET A 1 -8.84 -3.82 -6.03
C MET A 1 -7.72 -4.83 -5.79
N LEU A 2 -7.54 -5.37 -4.56
CA LEU A 2 -6.66 -6.52 -4.33
C LEU A 2 -7.22 -7.75 -5.05
N VAL A 3 -6.38 -8.42 -5.84
CA VAL A 3 -6.72 -9.63 -6.62
C VAL A 3 -6.17 -10.87 -5.95
N SER A 4 -4.89 -10.80 -5.55
CA SER A 4 -4.23 -11.94 -4.90
C SER A 4 -3.21 -11.48 -3.86
N LEU A 5 -2.98 -12.35 -2.86
CA LEU A 5 -1.93 -12.22 -1.86
C LEU A 5 -1.20 -13.56 -1.74
N SER A 6 0.09 -13.56 -2.02
CA SER A 6 0.97 -14.71 -1.85
C SER A 6 1.94 -14.47 -0.70
N VAL A 7 2.07 -15.43 0.19
CA VAL A 7 2.96 -15.38 1.37
C VAL A 7 3.79 -16.63 1.40
N ARG A 8 5.12 -16.51 1.57
CA ARG A 8 6.05 -17.63 1.69
C ARG A 8 7.07 -17.37 2.80
N GLY A 9 7.26 -18.34 3.67
CA GLY A 9 8.30 -18.32 4.71
C GLY A 9 8.16 -17.17 5.71
N LEU A 10 6.94 -16.68 6.00
CA LEU A 10 6.68 -15.58 6.92
C LEU A 10 6.12 -16.08 8.24
N LEU A 11 6.83 -15.81 9.34
CA LEU A 11 6.42 -16.22 10.69
C LEU A 11 6.09 -17.72 10.77
N LEU A 12 4.82 -18.05 11.02
CA LEU A 12 4.34 -19.43 11.07
C LEU A 12 3.87 -19.96 9.72
N MET A 13 3.74 -19.08 8.70
CA MET A 13 3.26 -19.47 7.36
C MET A 13 4.42 -19.97 6.50
N ASP A 14 4.30 -21.20 6.02
CA ASP A 14 5.21 -21.76 5.04
C ASP A 14 4.88 -21.25 3.64
N HIS A 15 3.64 -21.47 3.22
CA HIS A 15 3.12 -21.03 1.94
C HIS A 15 1.61 -20.81 2.05
N LEU A 16 1.15 -19.67 1.52
CA LEU A 16 -0.26 -19.37 1.35
C LEU A 16 -0.46 -18.58 0.06
N GLU A 17 -1.49 -18.94 -0.68
CA GLU A 17 -2.01 -18.15 -1.80
C GLU A 17 -3.49 -17.87 -1.54
N LEU A 18 -3.85 -16.60 -1.55
CA LEU A 18 -5.21 -16.12 -1.34
C LEU A 18 -5.67 -15.34 -2.57
N GLU A 19 -6.73 -15.81 -3.19
CA GLU A 19 -7.44 -15.05 -4.23
C GLU A 19 -8.57 -14.25 -3.58
N VAL A 20 -8.69 -12.98 -3.95
CA VAL A 20 -9.69 -12.05 -3.43
C VAL A 20 -10.67 -11.69 -4.54
N ARG A 21 -11.96 -11.87 -4.27
CA ARG A 21 -13.04 -11.51 -5.19
C ARG A 21 -13.59 -10.12 -4.87
N PRO A 22 -14.19 -9.43 -5.85
CA PRO A 22 -14.88 -8.16 -5.61
C PRO A 22 -15.98 -8.29 -4.56
N GLY A 23 -16.14 -7.26 -3.74
CA GLY A 23 -17.18 -7.18 -2.72
C GLY A 23 -16.63 -7.30 -1.30
N LEU A 24 -17.50 -7.62 -0.36
CA LEU A 24 -17.17 -7.84 1.04
C LEU A 24 -16.69 -9.27 1.25
N GLY A 25 -15.46 -9.43 1.75
CA GLY A 25 -14.89 -10.71 2.18
C GLY A 25 -14.80 -10.80 3.70
N ALA A 26 -14.97 -11.99 4.25
CA ALA A 26 -14.74 -12.25 5.67
C ALA A 26 -13.67 -13.35 5.83
N LEU A 27 -12.64 -13.05 6.61
CA LEU A 27 -11.61 -14.02 7.00
C LEU A 27 -11.91 -14.51 8.41
N THR A 28 -12.36 -15.76 8.51
CA THR A 28 -12.71 -16.40 9.78
C THR A 28 -11.69 -17.44 10.19
N GLY A 29 -11.60 -17.73 11.47
CA GLY A 29 -10.69 -18.73 12.03
C GLY A 29 -10.43 -18.48 13.52
N GLU A 30 -9.82 -19.45 14.19
CA GLU A 30 -9.45 -19.35 15.60
C GLU A 30 -8.42 -18.24 15.84
N THR A 31 -8.34 -17.75 17.08
CA THR A 31 -7.29 -16.81 17.50
C THR A 31 -5.93 -17.49 17.38
N GLY A 32 -4.95 -16.80 16.78
CA GLY A 32 -3.62 -17.39 16.49
C GLY A 32 -3.51 -18.11 15.15
N ALA A 33 -4.62 -18.35 14.43
CA ALA A 33 -4.63 -19.08 13.15
C ALA A 33 -4.07 -18.30 11.95
N GLY A 34 -3.25 -17.26 12.17
CA GLY A 34 -2.57 -16.57 11.08
C GLY A 34 -3.32 -15.39 10.47
N LYS A 35 -4.53 -15.03 10.94
CA LYS A 35 -5.27 -13.87 10.43
C LYS A 35 -4.45 -12.56 10.52
N SER A 36 -3.83 -12.31 11.66
CA SER A 36 -2.96 -11.14 11.86
C SER A 36 -1.73 -11.19 10.96
N ILE A 37 -1.18 -12.39 10.72
CA ILE A 37 -0.01 -12.57 9.83
C ILE A 37 -0.35 -12.14 8.39
N LEU A 38 -1.60 -12.36 7.95
CA LEU A 38 -2.04 -11.91 6.62
C LEU A 38 -2.10 -10.38 6.52
N LEU A 39 -2.58 -9.70 7.57
CA LEU A 39 -2.56 -8.24 7.63
C LEU A 39 -1.12 -7.72 7.66
N ASP A 40 -0.24 -8.34 8.43
CA ASP A 40 1.19 -8.00 8.47
C ASP A 40 1.84 -8.22 7.11
N ALA A 41 1.53 -9.33 6.43
CA ALA A 41 2.02 -9.63 5.08
C ALA A 41 1.56 -8.57 4.07
N LEU A 42 0.27 -8.21 4.07
CA LEU A 42 -0.26 -7.15 3.23
C LEU A 42 0.40 -5.80 3.56
N GLY A 43 0.54 -5.48 4.85
CA GLY A 43 1.22 -4.27 5.31
C GLY A 43 2.66 -4.18 4.82
N LEU A 44 3.40 -5.29 4.80
CA LEU A 44 4.75 -5.35 4.22
C LEU A 44 4.74 -5.06 2.72
N CYS A 45 3.79 -5.62 1.96
CA CYS A 45 3.63 -5.32 0.53
C CYS A 45 3.33 -3.86 0.29
N LEU A 46 2.55 -3.22 1.15
CA LEU A 46 2.22 -1.79 1.09
C LEU A 46 3.36 -0.88 1.60
N GLY A 47 4.56 -1.41 1.82
CA GLY A 47 5.74 -0.64 2.23
C GLY A 47 5.84 -0.40 3.73
N GLY A 48 5.18 -1.20 4.54
CA GLY A 48 5.32 -1.23 5.99
C GLY A 48 6.74 -1.56 6.45
N ARG A 49 7.06 -1.22 7.70
CA ARG A 49 8.37 -1.55 8.30
C ARG A 49 8.46 -3.06 8.53
N ALA A 50 9.57 -3.64 8.14
CA ALA A 50 9.90 -5.01 8.51
C ALA A 50 10.52 -4.99 9.92
N GLY A 51 9.87 -5.63 10.88
CA GLY A 51 10.47 -5.94 12.18
C GLY A 51 11.45 -7.10 12.07
N GLY A 52 12.30 -7.29 13.09
CA GLY A 52 13.13 -8.50 13.20
C GLY A 52 12.27 -9.75 13.45
N GLY A 53 12.75 -10.91 13.00
CA GLY A 53 12.10 -12.19 13.27
C GLY A 53 10.87 -12.53 12.42
N LEU A 54 10.66 -11.81 11.31
CA LEU A 54 9.54 -12.10 10.39
C LEU A 54 9.80 -13.29 9.48
N VAL A 55 11.07 -13.65 9.25
CA VAL A 55 11.42 -14.84 8.47
C VAL A 55 11.15 -16.07 9.34
N ARG A 56 10.44 -17.04 8.76
CA ARG A 56 10.12 -18.30 9.44
C ARG A 56 11.40 -19.00 9.92
N PRO A 57 11.43 -19.55 11.15
CA PRO A 57 12.55 -20.34 11.61
C PRO A 57 12.87 -21.49 10.65
N GLY A 58 14.12 -21.57 10.22
CA GLY A 58 14.58 -22.58 9.25
C GLY A 58 14.41 -22.19 7.78
N ALA A 59 13.82 -21.03 7.48
CA ALA A 59 13.79 -20.50 6.13
C ALA A 59 14.90 -19.45 5.91
N ASP A 60 15.49 -19.42 4.72
CA ASP A 60 16.51 -18.43 4.35
C ASP A 60 15.90 -17.04 4.09
N ARG A 61 14.64 -17.00 3.70
CA ARG A 61 13.93 -15.77 3.33
C ARG A 61 12.43 -15.90 3.51
N ALA A 62 11.78 -14.76 3.74
CA ALA A 62 10.35 -14.59 3.57
C ALA A 62 10.06 -13.79 2.30
N GLN A 63 8.97 -14.10 1.62
CA GLN A 63 8.48 -13.36 0.46
C GLN A 63 6.99 -13.16 0.57
N VAL A 64 6.56 -11.92 0.33
CA VAL A 64 5.15 -11.56 0.21
C VAL A 64 4.94 -10.81 -1.09
N ALA A 65 3.84 -11.10 -1.79
CA ALA A 65 3.44 -10.41 -3.00
C ALA A 65 1.94 -10.16 -2.99
N ALA A 66 1.54 -8.95 -3.33
CA ALA A 66 0.15 -8.54 -3.45
C ALA A 66 -0.09 -7.96 -4.85
N GLU A 67 -1.10 -8.47 -5.53
CA GLU A 67 -1.49 -8.06 -6.87
C GLU A 67 -2.76 -7.22 -6.81
N PHE A 68 -2.74 -6.08 -7.49
CA PHE A 68 -3.84 -5.13 -7.53
C PHE A 68 -4.27 -4.86 -8.96
N ASP A 69 -5.55 -5.07 -9.23
CA ASP A 69 -6.23 -4.56 -10.42
C ASP A 69 -6.70 -3.13 -10.14
N VAL A 70 -6.16 -2.18 -10.91
CA VAL A 70 -6.47 -0.75 -10.78
C VAL A 70 -6.64 -0.11 -12.16
N PRO A 71 -7.58 0.84 -12.32
CA PRO A 71 -7.82 1.51 -13.59
C PRO A 71 -6.59 2.32 -14.04
N MET A 72 -6.50 2.63 -15.32
CA MET A 72 -5.37 3.33 -15.92
C MET A 72 -5.13 4.73 -15.33
N ASN A 73 -6.19 5.41 -14.89
CA ASN A 73 -6.12 6.74 -14.27
C ASN A 73 -5.91 6.71 -12.74
N HIS A 74 -5.56 5.54 -12.17
CA HIS A 74 -5.36 5.42 -10.73
C HIS A 74 -4.06 6.12 -10.28
N PRO A 75 -4.06 6.85 -9.14
CA PRO A 75 -2.87 7.56 -8.65
C PRO A 75 -1.62 6.68 -8.47
N ALA A 76 -1.80 5.40 -8.12
CA ALA A 76 -0.70 4.44 -8.00
C ALA A 76 0.12 4.34 -9.29
N ARG A 77 -0.55 4.36 -10.46
CA ARG A 77 0.12 4.29 -11.77
C ARG A 77 0.91 5.56 -12.07
N ALA A 78 0.37 6.72 -11.77
CA ALA A 78 1.06 7.99 -11.95
C ALA A 78 2.36 8.02 -11.10
N ILE A 79 2.28 7.67 -9.81
CA ILE A 79 3.45 7.61 -8.92
C ILE A 79 4.51 6.64 -9.45
N ALA A 80 4.11 5.47 -9.96
CA ALA A 80 5.02 4.49 -10.52
C ALA A 80 5.65 4.98 -11.83
N ALA A 81 4.86 5.54 -12.75
CA ALA A 81 5.32 6.08 -14.02
C ALA A 81 6.30 7.25 -13.85
N ASP A 82 6.05 8.16 -12.90
CA ASP A 82 6.95 9.27 -12.54
C ASP A 82 8.32 8.77 -12.06
N SER A 83 8.38 7.53 -11.58
CA SER A 83 9.62 6.85 -11.18
C SER A 83 10.23 6.00 -12.31
N GLY A 84 9.70 6.07 -13.54
CA GLY A 84 10.19 5.34 -14.71
C GLY A 84 9.83 3.86 -14.71
N LEU A 85 8.82 3.43 -13.93
CA LEU A 85 8.42 2.04 -13.87
C LEU A 85 7.32 1.73 -14.90
N ASP A 86 7.35 0.50 -15.41
CA ASP A 86 6.26 -0.02 -16.22
C ASP A 86 5.01 -0.24 -15.36
N THR A 87 3.89 0.25 -15.85
CA THR A 87 2.59 0.17 -15.18
C THR A 87 1.52 -0.55 -16.01
N GLU A 88 1.90 -1.27 -17.05
CA GLU A 88 0.95 -2.09 -17.83
C GLU A 88 0.41 -3.25 -16.98
N GLY A 89 -0.81 -3.68 -17.26
CA GLY A 89 -1.46 -4.78 -16.54
C GLY A 89 -1.76 -4.46 -15.07
N ASN A 90 -1.77 -5.48 -14.23
CA ASN A 90 -1.95 -5.36 -12.78
C ASN A 90 -0.67 -4.84 -12.11
N LEU A 91 -0.82 -4.15 -10.97
CA LEU A 91 0.32 -3.74 -10.17
C LEU A 91 0.66 -4.82 -9.14
N VAL A 92 1.87 -5.36 -9.21
CA VAL A 92 2.36 -6.39 -8.28
C VAL A 92 3.39 -5.76 -7.33
N LEU A 93 3.00 -5.61 -6.07
CA LEU A 93 3.87 -5.16 -5.00
C LEU A 93 4.49 -6.36 -4.30
N ARG A 94 5.83 -6.42 -4.23
CA ARG A 94 6.53 -7.55 -3.61
C ARG A 94 7.58 -7.10 -2.61
N ARG A 95 7.64 -7.82 -1.47
CA ARG A 95 8.70 -7.70 -0.47
C ARG A 95 9.40 -9.03 -0.29
N VAL A 96 10.71 -8.99 -0.25
CA VAL A 96 11.55 -10.14 0.12
C VAL A 96 12.38 -9.73 1.33
N LEU A 97 12.38 -10.56 2.36
CA LEU A 97 13.13 -10.36 3.60
C LEU A 97 14.08 -11.55 3.77
N GLY A 98 15.37 -11.30 3.91
CA GLY A 98 16.34 -12.30 4.25
C GLY A 98 16.42 -12.54 5.76
N ALA A 99 16.85 -13.72 6.17
CA ALA A 99 17.11 -14.04 7.57
C ALA A 99 18.22 -13.14 8.18
N ASP A 100 19.06 -12.55 7.32
CA ASP A 100 20.09 -11.56 7.67
C ASP A 100 19.54 -10.15 7.95
N GLY A 101 18.22 -9.96 7.90
CA GLY A 101 17.53 -8.69 8.11
C GLY A 101 17.53 -7.75 6.90
N ARG A 102 18.19 -8.13 5.79
CA ARG A 102 18.15 -7.35 4.56
C ARG A 102 16.81 -7.57 3.83
N GLY A 103 16.28 -6.51 3.24
CA GLY A 103 15.02 -6.57 2.51
C GLY A 103 15.11 -5.94 1.13
N ARG A 104 14.33 -6.46 0.19
CA ARG A 104 14.13 -5.89 -1.14
C ARG A 104 12.67 -5.57 -1.34
N ALA A 105 12.40 -4.46 -2.03
CA ALA A 105 11.08 -4.06 -2.46
C ALA A 105 11.05 -4.06 -3.99
N MET A 106 9.95 -4.51 -4.56
CA MET A 106 9.78 -4.59 -6.01
C MET A 106 8.36 -4.16 -6.38
N LEU A 107 8.24 -3.48 -7.52
CA LEU A 107 6.97 -3.16 -8.17
C LEU A 107 7.07 -3.68 -9.61
N ASN A 108 6.13 -4.55 -10.02
CA ASN A 108 6.15 -5.24 -11.33
C ASN A 108 7.54 -5.85 -11.65
N ASP A 109 8.11 -6.60 -10.69
CA ASP A 109 9.44 -7.22 -10.76
C ASP A 109 10.63 -6.25 -10.89
N GLN A 110 10.41 -4.95 -10.89
CA GLN A 110 11.46 -3.93 -10.89
C GLN A 110 11.83 -3.53 -9.45
N PRO A 111 13.12 -3.48 -9.09
CA PRO A 111 13.56 -3.09 -7.76
C PRO A 111 13.20 -1.63 -7.47
N VAL A 112 12.61 -1.37 -6.31
CA VAL A 112 12.21 -0.03 -5.88
C VAL A 112 12.65 0.24 -4.45
N SER A 113 12.64 1.52 -4.05
CA SER A 113 12.79 1.86 -2.64
C SER A 113 11.52 1.50 -1.84
N VAL A 114 11.68 1.19 -0.55
CA VAL A 114 10.54 0.97 0.35
C VAL A 114 9.68 2.23 0.48
N GLY A 115 10.29 3.41 0.33
CA GLY A 115 9.59 4.69 0.31
C GLY A 115 8.61 4.80 -0.85
N LEU A 116 9.06 4.47 -2.08
CA LEU A 116 8.20 4.46 -3.27
C LEU A 116 7.09 3.40 -3.14
N LEU A 117 7.45 2.18 -2.69
CA LEU A 117 6.47 1.13 -2.46
C LEU A 117 5.37 1.59 -1.49
N ARG A 118 5.74 2.34 -0.44
CA ARG A 118 4.79 2.91 0.52
C ARG A 118 3.91 4.01 -0.09
N GLN A 119 4.46 4.88 -0.93
CA GLN A 119 3.67 5.91 -1.62
C GLN A 119 2.61 5.27 -2.52
N VAL A 120 2.99 4.28 -3.31
CA VAL A 120 2.07 3.50 -4.15
C VAL A 120 1.06 2.76 -3.27
N GLY A 121 1.52 2.04 -2.23
CA GLY A 121 0.70 1.23 -1.34
C GLY A 121 -0.42 2.02 -0.65
N ARG A 122 -0.15 3.24 -0.19
CA ARG A 122 -1.15 4.12 0.44
C ARG A 122 -2.31 4.50 -0.48
N THR A 123 -2.13 4.46 -1.78
CA THR A 123 -3.20 4.73 -2.75
C THR A 123 -4.01 3.49 -3.11
N LEU A 124 -3.48 2.28 -2.82
CA LEU A 124 -4.08 1.00 -3.21
C LEU A 124 -4.99 0.41 -2.15
N ALA A 125 -4.56 0.45 -0.89
CA ALA A 125 -5.31 -0.14 0.22
C ALA A 125 -4.96 0.53 1.54
N GLU A 126 -5.92 0.55 2.44
CA GLU A 126 -5.78 0.98 3.82
C GLU A 126 -6.02 -0.20 4.76
N ILE A 127 -5.11 -0.40 5.71
CA ILE A 127 -5.24 -1.43 6.73
C ILE A 127 -5.64 -0.76 8.04
N GLN A 128 -6.83 -1.09 8.53
CA GLN A 128 -7.32 -0.63 9.82
C GLN A 128 -7.04 -1.73 10.86
N GLY A 129 -5.91 -1.62 11.55
CA GLY A 129 -5.50 -2.56 12.61
C GLY A 129 -5.93 -2.10 14.00
N GLN A 130 -5.88 -3.01 14.97
CA GLN A 130 -6.19 -2.68 16.38
C GLN A 130 -5.23 -1.65 16.99
N HIS A 131 -4.04 -1.44 16.38
CA HIS A 131 -2.99 -0.53 16.83
C HIS A 131 -2.71 0.62 15.85
N ASP A 132 -3.25 0.59 14.63
CA ASP A 132 -3.05 1.61 13.60
C ASP A 132 -4.27 2.54 13.51
N GLN A 133 -4.50 3.32 14.55
CA GLN A 133 -5.54 4.36 14.54
C GLN A 133 -5.10 5.63 13.76
N HIS A 134 -3.95 5.57 13.07
CA HIS A 134 -3.34 6.76 12.49
C HIS A 134 -4.14 7.40 11.35
N GLY A 135 -4.91 6.63 10.57
CA GLY A 135 -5.67 7.18 9.44
C GLY A 135 -6.87 8.06 9.85
N LEU A 136 -7.59 7.65 10.90
CA LEU A 136 -8.76 8.40 11.41
C LEU A 136 -8.40 9.39 12.53
N LEU A 137 -7.22 9.27 13.15
CA LEU A 137 -6.74 10.22 14.16
C LEU A 137 -5.93 11.39 13.56
N ASP A 138 -5.59 11.31 12.28
CA ASP A 138 -4.95 12.41 11.56
C ASP A 138 -6.02 13.37 11.02
N ASP A 139 -6.23 14.46 11.73
CA ASP A 139 -7.21 15.50 11.35
C ASP A 139 -6.98 16.02 9.91
N ALA A 140 -5.73 16.00 9.43
CA ALA A 140 -5.40 16.41 8.07
C ALA A 140 -5.99 15.46 6.99
N GLY A 141 -6.26 14.21 7.35
CA GLY A 141 -6.88 13.20 6.48
C GLY A 141 -8.40 13.33 6.37
N HIS A 142 -9.07 13.99 7.30
CA HIS A 142 -10.54 14.03 7.36
C HIS A 142 -11.17 14.78 6.21
N LEU A 143 -10.64 15.96 5.86
CA LEU A 143 -11.18 16.79 4.78
C LEU A 143 -11.10 16.10 3.41
N PRO A 144 -9.95 15.53 2.98
CA PRO A 144 -9.88 14.75 1.74
C PRO A 144 -10.83 13.55 1.70
N LEU A 145 -11.06 12.91 2.85
CA LEU A 145 -11.99 11.78 2.95
C LEU A 145 -13.45 12.24 2.73
N LEU A 146 -13.84 13.35 3.37
CA LEU A 146 -15.16 13.96 3.20
C LEU A 146 -15.39 14.46 1.77
N ASP A 147 -14.40 15.13 1.18
CA ASP A 147 -14.45 15.60 -0.21
C ASP A 147 -14.64 14.42 -1.19
N ARG A 148 -13.94 13.31 -0.96
CA ARG A 148 -14.09 12.09 -1.76
C ARG A 148 -15.49 11.49 -1.60
N PHE A 149 -15.99 11.38 -0.37
CA PHE A 149 -17.33 10.87 -0.08
C PHE A 149 -18.42 11.75 -0.69
N GLY A 150 -18.25 13.09 -0.66
CA GLY A 150 -19.16 14.06 -1.26
C GLY A 150 -19.03 14.19 -2.78
N GLY A 151 -18.08 13.50 -3.43
CA GLY A 151 -17.81 13.65 -4.87
C GLY A 151 -17.20 15.01 -5.24
N LEU A 152 -16.61 15.73 -4.28
CA LEU A 152 -16.10 17.10 -4.41
C LEU A 152 -14.61 17.17 -4.81
N SER A 153 -13.94 16.06 -5.07
CA SER A 153 -12.50 16.00 -5.35
C SER A 153 -12.07 16.91 -6.52
N GLY A 154 -12.91 17.08 -7.54
CA GLY A 154 -12.65 18.01 -8.65
C GLY A 154 -12.65 19.47 -8.19
N GLN A 155 -13.64 19.87 -7.42
CA GLN A 155 -13.79 21.23 -6.88
C GLN A 155 -12.67 21.57 -5.89
N SER A 156 -12.28 20.61 -5.05
CA SER A 156 -11.14 20.71 -4.14
C SER A 156 -9.83 20.96 -4.90
N SER A 157 -9.61 20.25 -6.01
CA SER A 157 -8.45 20.45 -6.89
C SER A 157 -8.45 21.84 -7.54
N ASP A 158 -9.60 22.31 -8.01
CA ASP A 158 -9.72 23.63 -8.65
C ASP A 158 -9.52 24.76 -7.63
N LEU A 159 -10.01 24.59 -6.40
CA LEU A 159 -9.77 25.52 -5.31
C LEU A 159 -8.26 25.59 -4.97
N ALA A 160 -7.57 24.47 -4.90
CA ALA A 160 -6.12 24.43 -4.66
C ALA A 160 -5.36 25.23 -5.73
N LYS A 161 -5.67 25.01 -7.02
CA LYS A 161 -5.05 25.77 -8.13
C LYS A 161 -5.32 27.27 -8.02
N ALA A 162 -6.56 27.68 -7.70
CA ALA A 162 -6.92 29.09 -7.54
C ALA A 162 -6.17 29.73 -6.36
N TRP A 163 -5.98 28.99 -5.28
CA TRP A 163 -5.20 29.42 -4.12
C TRP A 163 -3.73 29.62 -4.46
N ASP A 164 -3.13 28.70 -5.20
CA ASP A 164 -1.73 28.80 -5.64
C ASP A 164 -1.53 30.00 -6.56
N HIS A 165 -2.45 30.25 -7.49
CA HIS A 165 -2.42 31.43 -8.34
C HIS A 165 -2.50 32.73 -7.52
N LEU A 166 -3.40 32.79 -6.53
CA LEU A 166 -3.51 33.95 -5.64
C LEU A 166 -2.23 34.16 -4.82
N ALA A 167 -1.65 33.08 -4.29
CA ALA A 167 -0.40 33.16 -3.53
C ALA A 167 0.76 33.69 -4.38
N HIS A 168 0.86 33.20 -5.64
CA HIS A 168 1.87 33.66 -6.58
C HIS A 168 1.69 35.15 -6.92
N ALA A 169 0.47 35.58 -7.28
CA ALA A 169 0.18 36.97 -7.60
C ALA A 169 0.47 37.91 -6.42
N ARG A 170 0.19 37.49 -5.18
CA ARG A 170 0.54 38.27 -3.98
C ARG A 170 2.04 38.41 -3.77
N SER A 171 2.80 37.35 -4.09
CA SER A 171 4.26 37.37 -3.99
C SER A 171 4.91 38.28 -5.06
N GLU A 172 4.28 38.43 -6.23
CA GLU A 172 4.77 39.30 -7.30
C GLU A 172 4.49 40.79 -7.02
N LEU A 173 3.48 41.09 -6.18
CA LEU A 173 3.09 42.47 -5.82
C LEU A 173 3.82 42.98 -4.56
N ALA A 174 4.54 42.14 -3.83
CA ALA A 174 5.26 42.50 -2.60
C ALA A 174 6.73 42.80 -2.86
#